data_b31112d0869cf69db8e4a128c93bf3a2
#
_entry.id   b31112d0869cf69db8e4a128c93bf3a2
#
_cell.length_a   1.000
_cell.length_b   1.000
_cell.length_c   1.000
_cell.angle_alpha   90.00
_cell.angle_beta   90.00
_cell.angle_gamma   90.00
#
_symmetry.space_group_name_H-M   'P 1'
#
loop_
_entity.id
_entity.type
_entity.pdbx_description
1 polymer ?
#
loop_
_entity_poly.entity_id
_entity_poly.type
_entity_poly.pdbx_seq_one_letter_code
_entity_poly.pdbx_strand_id
1 'polypeptide(L)'
;GTNDLTQYTLAVDRQGVGLDRFFDAHHPAVLRMLCMAAENAHKAGIWIGICGELGADAELIETFLSMGIDELSVSPSAVLPLRSAIRSIDTTTLAPLEL
;
A
#
# COMPACT_ATOMS: atom_id res chain seq x y z
N GLY A 1 -5.17 6.35 -3.59
CA GLY A 1 -4.52 6.79 -4.84
C GLY A 1 -3.02 6.58 -4.80
N THR A 2 -2.53 5.33 -4.65
CA THR A 2 -1.09 5.04 -4.47
C THR A 2 -0.23 5.43 -5.67
N ASN A 3 -0.77 5.42 -6.89
CA ASN A 3 -0.04 5.88 -8.06
C ASN A 3 0.25 7.39 -7.97
N ASP A 4 -0.73 8.18 -7.61
CA ASP A 4 -0.57 9.63 -7.44
C ASP A 4 0.30 9.93 -6.22
N LEU A 5 0.13 9.21 -5.13
CA LEU A 5 0.96 9.36 -3.94
C LEU A 5 2.44 9.11 -4.27
N THR A 6 2.75 8.05 -5.01
CA THR A 6 4.11 7.74 -5.45
C THR A 6 4.67 8.83 -6.33
N GLN A 7 3.90 9.29 -7.33
CA GLN A 7 4.30 10.35 -8.25
C GLN A 7 4.67 11.64 -7.50
N TYR A 8 3.84 12.09 -6.58
CA TYR A 8 4.08 13.33 -5.84
C TYR A 8 5.15 13.17 -4.78
N THR A 9 5.20 12.04 -4.08
CA THR A 9 6.22 11.78 -3.05
C THR A 9 7.62 11.75 -3.63
N LEU A 10 7.79 11.08 -4.78
CA LEU A 10 9.08 10.92 -5.45
C LEU A 10 9.37 12.01 -6.49
N ALA A 11 8.41 12.91 -6.74
CA ALA A 11 8.47 13.95 -7.77
C ALA A 11 8.77 13.38 -9.18
N VAL A 12 8.18 12.25 -9.52
CA VAL A 12 8.40 11.53 -10.79
C VAL A 12 7.06 11.32 -11.49
N ASP A 13 6.96 11.78 -12.73
CA ASP A 13 5.81 11.49 -13.57
C ASP A 13 5.79 10.00 -13.95
N ARG A 14 4.75 9.27 -13.52
CA ARG A 14 4.57 7.85 -13.82
C ARG A 14 4.42 7.55 -15.32
N GLN A 15 4.08 8.55 -16.13
CA GLN A 15 3.94 8.46 -17.58
C GLN A 15 5.15 9.04 -18.33
N GLY A 16 6.14 9.55 -17.60
CA GLY A 16 7.33 10.15 -18.17
C GLY A 16 8.22 9.12 -18.87
N VAL A 17 8.62 9.41 -20.10
CA VAL A 17 9.51 8.54 -20.88
C VAL A 17 10.89 8.46 -20.22
N GLY A 18 11.36 7.24 -19.94
CA GLY A 18 12.68 7.00 -19.36
C GLY A 18 12.78 7.27 -17.87
N LEU A 19 11.66 7.54 -17.19
CA LEU A 19 11.63 7.80 -15.74
C LEU A 19 11.23 6.58 -14.90
N ASP A 20 10.94 5.43 -15.52
CA ASP A 20 10.46 4.22 -14.84
C ASP A 20 11.35 3.78 -13.68
N ARG A 21 12.67 3.93 -13.83
CA ARG A 21 13.65 3.58 -12.78
C ARG A 21 13.54 4.41 -11.51
N PHE A 22 12.89 5.58 -11.57
CA PHE A 22 12.68 6.46 -10.43
C PHE A 22 11.30 6.31 -9.81
N PHE A 23 10.37 5.70 -10.53
CA PHE A 23 9.00 5.45 -10.07
C PHE A 23 8.95 4.11 -9.30
N ASP A 24 9.31 4.15 -8.03
CA ASP A 24 9.34 3.00 -7.15
C ASP A 24 8.24 3.11 -6.08
N ALA A 25 7.15 2.38 -6.28
CA ALA A 25 6.03 2.34 -5.34
C ALA A 25 6.36 1.63 -4.02
N HIS A 26 7.45 0.85 -3.97
CA HIS A 26 7.97 0.23 -2.75
C HIS A 26 8.94 1.15 -1.98
N HIS A 27 9.20 2.34 -2.51
CA HIS A 27 10.15 3.26 -1.87
C HIS A 27 9.72 3.59 -0.43
N PRO A 28 10.65 3.53 0.55
CA PRO A 28 10.31 3.75 1.97
C PRO A 28 9.58 5.06 2.24
N ALA A 29 9.86 6.12 1.47
CA ALA A 29 9.14 7.38 1.60
C ALA A 29 7.64 7.25 1.31
N VAL A 30 7.26 6.46 0.31
CA VAL A 30 5.86 6.20 -0.04
C VAL A 30 5.19 5.38 1.06
N LEU A 31 5.86 4.32 1.53
CA LEU A 31 5.35 3.47 2.61
C LEU A 31 5.18 4.24 3.92
N ARG A 32 6.11 5.15 4.25
CA ARG A 32 5.98 6.05 5.41
C ARG A 32 4.77 6.98 5.30
N MET A 33 4.49 7.52 4.12
CA MET A 33 3.31 8.36 3.90
C MET A 33 2.02 7.57 4.11
N LEU A 34 1.96 6.32 3.62
CA LEU A 34 0.83 5.43 3.85
C LEU A 34 0.65 5.12 5.35
N CYS A 35 1.73 4.81 6.05
CA CYS A 35 1.70 4.55 7.48
C CYS A 35 1.17 5.75 8.28
N MET A 36 1.68 6.96 8.01
CA MET A 36 1.19 8.20 8.62
C MET A 36 -0.30 8.43 8.36
N ALA A 37 -0.75 8.18 7.13
CA ALA A 37 -2.17 8.33 6.79
C ALA A 37 -3.04 7.32 7.57
N ALA A 38 -2.61 6.06 7.67
CA ALA A 38 -3.32 5.03 8.42
C ALA A 38 -3.41 5.36 9.91
N GLU A 39 -2.29 5.75 10.54
CA GLU A 39 -2.27 6.15 11.95
C GLU A 39 -3.23 7.33 12.23
N ASN A 40 -3.20 8.36 11.38
CA ASN A 40 -4.04 9.52 11.57
C ASN A 40 -5.52 9.24 11.31
N ALA A 41 -5.85 8.39 10.32
CA ALA A 41 -7.22 7.93 10.10
C ALA A 41 -7.77 7.22 11.32
N HIS A 42 -7.02 6.27 11.89
CA HIS A 42 -7.44 5.52 13.08
C HIS A 42 -7.53 6.39 14.33
N LYS A 43 -6.62 7.35 14.52
CA LYS A 43 -6.75 8.34 15.60
C LYS A 43 -8.04 9.17 15.48
N ALA A 44 -8.48 9.43 14.25
CA ALA A 44 -9.74 10.13 13.99
C ALA A 44 -10.97 9.21 14.04
N GLY A 45 -10.81 7.92 14.23
CA GLY A 45 -11.90 6.95 14.28
C GLY A 45 -12.53 6.65 12.92
N ILE A 46 -11.80 6.84 11.84
CA ILE A 46 -12.26 6.54 10.47
C ILE A 46 -11.43 5.43 9.84
N TRP A 47 -12.04 4.70 8.89
CA TRP A 47 -11.33 3.69 8.12
C TRP A 47 -10.45 4.30 7.03
N ILE A 48 -9.49 3.52 6.55
CA ILE A 48 -8.61 3.90 5.44
C ILE A 48 -8.45 2.75 4.44
N GLY A 49 -8.57 3.06 3.16
CA GLY A 49 -8.39 2.11 2.07
C GLY A 49 -7.30 2.55 1.09
N ILE A 50 -6.73 1.58 0.40
CA ILE A 50 -5.79 1.78 -0.69
C ILE A 50 -6.49 1.44 -2.01
N CYS A 51 -6.36 2.31 -2.99
CA CYS A 51 -6.69 2.02 -4.38
C CYS A 51 -5.45 2.21 -5.27
N GLY A 52 -5.48 1.59 -6.44
CA GLY A 52 -4.36 1.54 -7.35
C GLY A 52 -3.70 0.16 -7.35
N GLU A 53 -2.72 -0.02 -8.22
CA GLU A 53 -2.07 -1.31 -8.46
C GLU A 53 -1.32 -1.85 -7.24
N LEU A 54 -0.83 -0.95 -6.39
CA LEU A 54 -0.08 -1.31 -5.19
C LEU A 54 -0.91 -2.16 -4.20
N GLY A 55 -2.22 -1.96 -4.16
CA GLY A 55 -3.12 -2.73 -3.31
C GLY A 55 -3.17 -4.23 -3.63
N ALA A 56 -2.81 -4.62 -4.85
CA ALA A 56 -2.75 -6.02 -5.28
C ALA A 56 -1.33 -6.62 -5.22
N ASP A 57 -0.35 -5.85 -4.74
CA ASP A 57 1.04 -6.29 -4.66
C ASP A 57 1.23 -7.27 -3.51
N ALA A 58 1.49 -8.54 -3.87
CA ALA A 58 1.63 -9.62 -2.90
C ALA A 58 2.78 -9.40 -1.90
N GLU A 59 3.83 -8.69 -2.29
CA GLU A 59 4.98 -8.40 -1.42
C GLU A 59 4.65 -7.40 -0.31
N LEU A 60 3.61 -6.59 -0.48
CA LEU A 60 3.23 -5.56 0.47
C LEU A 60 2.00 -5.89 1.33
N ILE A 61 1.36 -7.05 1.13
CA ILE A 61 0.14 -7.40 1.88
C ILE A 61 0.40 -7.39 3.39
N GLU A 62 1.46 -8.03 3.86
CA GLU A 62 1.79 -8.05 5.29
C GLU A 62 2.07 -6.65 5.83
N THR A 63 2.75 -5.82 5.03
CA THR A 63 3.02 -4.41 5.37
C THR A 63 1.72 -3.63 5.54
N PHE A 64 0.76 -3.79 4.62
CA PHE A 64 -0.53 -3.11 4.72
C PHE A 64 -1.36 -3.58 5.91
N LEU A 65 -1.33 -4.88 6.21
CA LEU A 65 -1.98 -5.41 7.41
C LEU A 65 -1.33 -4.86 8.68
N SER A 66 -0.01 -4.75 8.72
CA SER A 66 0.72 -4.17 9.86
C SER A 66 0.44 -2.68 10.06
N MET A 67 0.19 -1.93 8.97
CA MET A 67 -0.26 -0.53 9.03
C MET A 67 -1.71 -0.38 9.51
N GLY A 68 -2.48 -1.47 9.50
CA GLY A 68 -3.91 -1.43 9.79
C GLY A 68 -4.76 -0.89 8.64
N ILE A 69 -4.35 -1.08 7.40
CA ILE A 69 -5.17 -0.72 6.24
C ILE A 69 -6.44 -1.58 6.23
N ASP A 70 -7.58 -0.93 6.14
CA ASP A 70 -8.91 -1.57 6.29
C ASP A 70 -9.44 -2.14 4.98
N GLU A 71 -9.05 -1.58 3.84
CA GLU A 71 -9.53 -1.96 2.53
C GLU A 71 -8.45 -1.89 1.46
N LEU A 72 -8.44 -2.88 0.57
CA LEU A 72 -7.63 -2.88 -0.65
C LEU A 72 -8.57 -2.97 -1.87
N SER A 73 -8.73 -1.85 -2.58
CA SER A 73 -9.51 -1.79 -3.81
C SER A 73 -8.64 -2.21 -4.99
N VAL A 74 -9.00 -3.31 -5.61
CA VAL A 74 -8.21 -3.94 -6.68
C VAL A 74 -9.09 -4.28 -7.89
N SER A 75 -8.45 -4.60 -9.02
CA SER A 75 -9.17 -5.10 -10.20
C SER A 75 -9.95 -6.36 -9.87
N PRO A 76 -11.09 -6.63 -10.50
CA PRO A 76 -11.91 -7.82 -10.21
C PRO A 76 -11.14 -9.14 -10.29
N SER A 77 -10.21 -9.27 -11.23
CA SER A 77 -9.38 -10.48 -11.38
C SER A 77 -8.40 -10.70 -10.22
N ALA A 78 -8.05 -9.66 -9.48
CA ALA A 78 -7.14 -9.73 -8.34
C ALA A 78 -7.85 -10.02 -7.00
N VAL A 79 -9.18 -9.91 -6.94
CA VAL A 79 -9.95 -10.03 -5.68
C VAL A 79 -9.77 -11.39 -5.03
N LEU A 80 -10.00 -12.48 -5.76
CA LEU A 80 -9.91 -13.83 -5.18
C LEU A 80 -8.48 -14.22 -4.79
N PRO A 81 -7.47 -14.01 -5.64
CA PRO A 81 -6.08 -14.25 -5.24
C PRO A 81 -5.66 -13.45 -4.01
N LEU A 82 -6.03 -12.18 -3.94
CA LEU A 82 -5.72 -11.30 -2.81
C LEU A 82 -6.39 -11.78 -1.52
N ARG A 83 -7.67 -12.13 -1.58
CA ARG A 83 -8.40 -12.69 -0.42
C ARG A 83 -7.77 -13.97 0.07
N SER A 84 -7.36 -14.86 -0.83
CA SER A 84 -6.66 -16.09 -0.47
C SER A 84 -5.34 -15.81 0.24
N ALA A 85 -4.55 -14.87 -0.28
CA ALA A 85 -3.28 -14.47 0.32
C ALA A 85 -3.48 -13.87 1.74
N ILE A 86 -4.41 -12.95 1.90
CA ILE A 86 -4.73 -12.33 3.21
C ILE A 86 -5.16 -13.38 4.23
N ARG A 87 -6.01 -14.33 3.84
CA ARG A 87 -6.52 -15.38 4.75
C ARG A 87 -5.44 -16.36 5.19
N SER A 88 -4.33 -16.45 4.49
CA SER A 88 -3.18 -17.30 4.88
C SER A 88 -2.24 -16.63 5.88
N ILE A 89 -2.40 -15.32 6.15
CA ILE A 89 -1.54 -14.56 7.04
C ILE A 89 -2.07 -14.57 8.46
N ASP A 90 -1.20 -14.93 9.41
CA ASP A 90 -1.48 -14.79 10.85
C ASP A 90 -1.00 -13.41 11.32
N THR A 91 -1.93 -12.51 11.57
CA THR A 91 -1.61 -11.14 11.98
C THR A 91 -0.96 -11.04 13.36
N THR A 92 -1.05 -12.08 14.18
CA THR A 92 -0.39 -12.12 15.51
C THR A 92 1.13 -12.33 15.40
N THR A 93 1.61 -12.81 14.24
CA THR A 93 3.03 -13.11 13.99
C THR A 93 3.71 -12.09 13.09
N LEU A 94 3.00 -11.03 12.67
CA LEU A 94 3.58 -10.00 11.81
C LEU A 94 4.73 -9.27 12.51
N ALA A 95 5.83 -9.08 11.77
CA ALA A 95 6.95 -8.30 12.26
C ALA A 95 6.56 -6.82 12.43
N PRO A 96 7.17 -6.09 13.39
CA PRO A 96 7.03 -4.64 13.46
C PRO A 96 7.46 -3.97 12.15
N LEU A 97 6.76 -2.89 11.78
CA LEU A 97 7.14 -2.10 10.61
C LEU A 97 8.47 -1.40 10.84
N GLU A 98 9.42 -1.66 9.95
CA GLU A 98 10.71 -0.97 9.89
C GLU A 98 10.70 -0.07 8.65
N LEU A 99 10.28 1.18 8.82
CA LEU A 99 10.19 2.15 7.72
C LEU A 99 11.10 3.36 7.93
#